data_8d892a905e2ec4fb6833f9e29615a9cb
#
_entry.id   8d892a905e2ec4fb6833f9e29615a9cb
#
_cell.length_a   1.000
_cell.length_b   1.000
_cell.length_c   1.000
_cell.angle_alpha   90.00
_cell.angle_beta   90.00
_cell.angle_gamma   90.00
#
_symmetry.space_group_name_H-M   'P 1'
#
loop_
_entity.id
_entity.type
_entity.pdbx_description
1 polymer ?
#
loop_
_entity_poly.entity_id
_entity_poly.type
_entity_poly.pdbx_seq_one_letter_code
_entity_poly.pdbx_strand_id
1 'polypeptide(L)'
;MPASSSTGEWVIARIGGAPVVISPTSLLLGVLIAGSWYPLVSAALEAFGTMTVLLVVVTTVLGVAASVLLHELAHGLTGTLMGRRPTRYELYLWGGRTSFGSAREWTAWKDLATSLSGPATNLLIWLLGTLVQEFARLSIPVAFTVWAVTLVNLALAVFNALPGLPLDGGYALAALVVQVTGNRRLGLKAAGWGGLIVVGGVMWWWILRPLVLYGRQPGAFNLILVVMVGWSIVASSWQVLELGGGARAASKLDLRELSRPVHVVGPDTSLSQTREALAGGTALVLVIDGTELVGAIDAASLDEVGLGDTADTTDPTSVAGVTAGQVCTVLPAAAVTTELTGQAAADAMKRAREVSRWLVLVDSGTLSGAVPTGAR
;
A
#
# COMPACT_ATOMS: atom_id res chain seq x y z
N MET A 1 10.20 18.07 -0.89
CA MET A 1 9.08 18.60 -0.12
C MET A 1 8.67 17.54 0.89
N PRO A 2 8.40 17.83 2.15
CA PRO A 2 7.92 16.84 3.09
C PRO A 2 6.51 16.44 2.67
N ALA A 3 6.29 15.13 2.47
CA ALA A 3 4.98 14.57 2.20
C ALA A 3 4.01 15.02 3.28
N SER A 4 2.85 15.53 2.86
CA SER A 4 1.74 15.90 3.74
C SER A 4 1.43 14.74 4.68
N SER A 5 1.56 14.95 5.98
CA SER A 5 1.08 14.04 7.00
C SER A 5 -0.44 13.92 6.81
N SER A 6 -0.92 12.73 6.49
CA SER A 6 -2.34 12.45 6.59
C SER A 6 -2.76 12.76 8.04
N THR A 7 -3.83 13.52 8.19
CA THR A 7 -4.36 13.99 9.46
C THR A 7 -4.54 12.80 10.43
N GLY A 8 -3.68 12.72 11.45
CA GLY A 8 -3.82 11.77 12.56
C GLY A 8 -2.71 10.74 12.76
N GLU A 9 -1.62 10.76 12.00
CA GLU A 9 -0.50 9.83 12.18
C GLU A 9 0.58 10.40 13.10
N TRP A 10 1.16 9.57 13.97
CA TRP A 10 2.21 9.97 14.91
C TRP A 10 3.57 9.40 14.49
N VAL A 11 4.53 10.27 14.20
CA VAL A 11 5.93 9.89 14.00
C VAL A 11 6.60 9.80 15.36
N ILE A 12 6.93 8.60 15.81
CA ILE A 12 7.53 8.35 17.13
C ILE A 12 9.06 8.32 17.11
N ALA A 13 9.66 7.97 15.96
CA ALA A 13 11.12 7.88 15.79
C ALA A 13 11.50 8.00 14.32
N ARG A 14 12.82 8.09 14.05
CA ARG A 14 13.40 7.93 12.71
C ARG A 14 14.55 6.94 12.78
N ILE A 15 14.54 5.91 11.93
CA ILE A 15 15.55 4.86 11.91
C ILE A 15 16.11 4.77 10.49
N GLY A 16 17.42 4.99 10.35
CA GLY A 16 18.07 5.06 9.04
C GLY A 16 17.52 6.15 8.11
N GLY A 17 16.97 7.25 8.71
CA GLY A 17 16.30 8.33 7.97
C GLY A 17 14.81 8.09 7.69
N ALA A 18 14.32 6.86 7.78
CA ALA A 18 12.92 6.50 7.58
C ALA A 18 12.09 6.79 8.86
N PRO A 19 10.92 7.44 8.78
CA PRO A 19 10.04 7.65 9.91
C PRO A 19 9.40 6.34 10.38
N VAL A 20 9.31 6.17 11.69
CA VAL A 20 8.51 5.13 12.36
C VAL A 20 7.18 5.78 12.75
N VAL A 21 6.11 5.31 12.18
CA VAL A 21 4.78 5.92 12.28
C VAL A 21 3.83 4.96 12.97
N ILE A 22 3.08 5.48 13.95
CA ILE A 22 1.96 4.78 14.56
C ILE A 22 0.67 5.38 14.01
N SER A 23 -0.15 4.55 13.36
CA SER A 23 -1.48 4.93 12.94
C SER A 23 -2.45 4.87 14.13
N PRO A 24 -3.45 5.76 14.25
CA PRO A 24 -4.49 5.66 15.29
C PRO A 24 -5.20 4.31 15.31
N THR A 25 -5.29 3.63 14.16
CA THR A 25 -5.90 2.29 14.04
C THR A 25 -5.12 1.20 14.78
N SER A 26 -3.82 1.40 15.05
CA SER A 26 -3.03 0.45 15.86
C SER A 26 -3.44 0.45 17.34
N LEU A 27 -3.96 1.58 17.84
CA LEU A 27 -4.51 1.63 19.21
C LEU A 27 -5.74 0.73 19.33
N LEU A 28 -6.58 0.69 18.29
CA LEU A 28 -7.74 -0.21 18.25
C LEU A 28 -7.26 -1.67 18.32
N LEU A 29 -6.21 -2.03 17.58
CA LEU A 29 -5.60 -3.37 17.68
C LEU A 29 -5.11 -3.65 19.11
N GLY A 30 -4.43 -2.70 19.74
CA GLY A 30 -3.98 -2.83 21.14
C GLY A 30 -5.13 -3.06 22.11
N VAL A 31 -6.23 -2.32 21.96
CA VAL A 31 -7.45 -2.50 22.76
C VAL A 31 -8.10 -3.87 22.52
N LEU A 32 -8.16 -4.33 21.28
CA LEU A 32 -8.69 -5.66 20.93
C LEU A 32 -7.84 -6.79 21.55
N ILE A 33 -6.51 -6.67 21.47
CA ILE A 33 -5.60 -7.63 22.11
C ILE A 33 -5.80 -7.59 23.64
N ALA A 34 -5.79 -6.41 24.25
CA ALA A 34 -6.01 -6.26 25.70
C ALA A 34 -7.33 -6.88 26.13
N GLY A 35 -8.43 -6.60 25.43
CA GLY A 35 -9.77 -7.13 25.72
C GLY A 35 -9.86 -8.66 25.56
N SER A 36 -9.16 -9.22 24.57
CA SER A 36 -9.13 -10.68 24.35
C SER A 36 -8.28 -11.41 25.39
N TRP A 37 -7.20 -10.79 25.88
CA TRP A 37 -6.29 -11.37 26.86
C TRP A 37 -6.77 -11.18 28.32
N TYR A 38 -7.49 -10.09 28.59
CA TYR A 38 -7.91 -9.75 29.96
C TYR A 38 -8.64 -10.89 30.68
N PRO A 39 -9.61 -11.62 30.10
CA PRO A 39 -10.29 -12.73 30.78
C PRO A 39 -9.32 -13.86 31.18
N LEU A 40 -8.37 -14.18 30.31
CA LEU A 40 -7.37 -15.21 30.54
C LEU A 40 -6.41 -14.80 31.67
N VAL A 41 -5.89 -13.57 31.61
CA VAL A 41 -4.95 -13.02 32.59
C VAL A 41 -5.63 -12.89 33.94
N SER A 42 -6.88 -12.38 34.00
CA SER A 42 -7.63 -12.23 35.25
C SER A 42 -7.91 -13.57 35.92
N ALA A 43 -8.29 -14.60 35.15
CA ALA A 43 -8.50 -15.93 35.71
C ALA A 43 -7.20 -16.57 36.23
N ALA A 44 -6.06 -16.36 35.53
CA ALA A 44 -4.78 -16.94 35.91
C ALA A 44 -4.10 -16.22 37.08
N LEU A 45 -4.33 -14.93 37.26
CA LEU A 45 -3.63 -14.05 38.21
C LEU A 45 -4.59 -13.38 39.23
N GLU A 46 -5.77 -13.91 39.46
CA GLU A 46 -6.77 -13.36 40.40
C GLU A 46 -6.17 -13.10 41.78
N ALA A 47 -5.39 -14.03 42.30
CA ALA A 47 -4.74 -13.95 43.61
C ALA A 47 -3.71 -12.79 43.76
N PHE A 48 -3.25 -12.20 42.66
CA PHE A 48 -2.28 -11.09 42.65
C PHE A 48 -2.93 -9.70 42.62
N GLY A 49 -4.27 -9.65 42.54
CA GLY A 49 -5.05 -8.42 42.54
C GLY A 49 -5.13 -7.73 41.16
N THR A 50 -6.16 -6.88 41.01
CA THR A 50 -6.54 -6.25 39.73
C THR A 50 -5.41 -5.40 39.10
N MET A 51 -4.62 -4.70 39.92
CA MET A 51 -3.52 -3.87 39.40
C MET A 51 -2.46 -4.72 38.70
N THR A 52 -2.11 -5.89 39.26
CA THR A 52 -1.17 -6.83 38.65
C THR A 52 -1.72 -7.38 37.33
N VAL A 53 -3.01 -7.74 37.30
CA VAL A 53 -3.70 -8.18 36.06
C VAL A 53 -3.60 -7.11 34.98
N LEU A 54 -3.92 -5.87 35.30
CA LEU A 54 -3.84 -4.75 34.33
C LEU A 54 -2.40 -4.51 33.84
N LEU A 55 -1.42 -4.55 34.74
CA LEU A 55 -0.02 -4.40 34.38
C LEU A 55 0.44 -5.52 33.42
N VAL A 56 0.06 -6.77 33.69
CA VAL A 56 0.40 -7.91 32.81
C VAL A 56 -0.25 -7.75 31.44
N VAL A 57 -1.51 -7.33 31.36
CA VAL A 57 -2.19 -7.08 30.07
C VAL A 57 -1.48 -5.97 29.31
N VAL A 58 -1.21 -4.84 29.95
CA VAL A 58 -0.55 -3.69 29.29
C VAL A 58 0.87 -4.05 28.84
N THR A 59 1.67 -4.68 29.69
CA THR A 59 3.04 -5.08 29.33
C THR A 59 3.06 -6.14 28.21
N THR A 60 2.08 -7.03 28.16
CA THR A 60 1.92 -7.98 27.05
C THR A 60 1.61 -7.26 25.75
N VAL A 61 0.65 -6.31 25.74
CA VAL A 61 0.32 -5.53 24.55
C VAL A 61 1.53 -4.73 24.05
N LEU A 62 2.26 -4.07 24.95
CA LEU A 62 3.48 -3.34 24.62
C LEU A 62 4.58 -4.26 24.09
N GLY A 63 4.74 -5.46 24.69
CA GLY A 63 5.68 -6.48 24.23
C GLY A 63 5.36 -6.97 22.83
N VAL A 64 4.07 -7.18 22.51
CA VAL A 64 3.61 -7.55 21.15
C VAL A 64 3.86 -6.41 20.17
N ALA A 65 3.54 -5.17 20.52
CA ALA A 65 3.80 -4.01 19.66
C ALA A 65 5.30 -3.84 19.37
N ALA A 66 6.15 -4.02 20.39
CA ALA A 66 7.61 -4.01 20.21
C ALA A 66 8.10 -5.16 19.32
N SER A 67 7.51 -6.34 19.44
CA SER A 67 7.83 -7.51 18.60
C SER A 67 7.47 -7.25 17.12
N VAL A 68 6.31 -6.65 16.84
CA VAL A 68 5.91 -6.26 15.48
C VAL A 68 6.85 -5.19 14.94
N LEU A 69 7.23 -4.20 15.74
CA LEU A 69 8.20 -3.18 15.33
C LEU A 69 9.57 -3.79 15.01
N LEU A 70 10.08 -4.70 15.84
CA LEU A 70 11.35 -5.40 15.60
C LEU A 70 11.31 -6.25 14.32
N HIS A 71 10.19 -6.88 14.04
CA HIS A 71 9.94 -7.61 12.80
C HIS A 71 10.07 -6.67 11.58
N GLU A 72 9.40 -5.51 11.61
CA GLU A 72 9.50 -4.53 10.52
C GLU A 72 10.91 -3.94 10.38
N LEU A 73 11.57 -3.67 11.51
CA LEU A 73 12.95 -3.21 11.50
C LEU A 73 13.92 -4.23 10.91
N ALA A 74 13.66 -5.52 11.09
CA ALA A 74 14.46 -6.58 10.48
C ALA A 74 14.35 -6.56 8.95
N HIS A 75 13.14 -6.37 8.40
CA HIS A 75 12.97 -6.16 6.96
C HIS A 75 13.76 -4.94 6.47
N GLY A 76 13.62 -3.80 7.16
CA GLY A 76 14.31 -2.56 6.81
C GLY A 76 15.83 -2.66 6.90
N LEU A 77 16.36 -3.32 7.95
CA LEU A 77 17.79 -3.54 8.13
C LEU A 77 18.34 -4.43 7.02
N THR A 78 17.71 -5.58 6.78
CA THR A 78 18.11 -6.53 5.73
C THR A 78 18.05 -5.88 4.37
N GLY A 79 16.97 -5.13 4.06
CA GLY A 79 16.86 -4.38 2.83
C GLY A 79 17.99 -3.36 2.66
N THR A 80 18.33 -2.60 3.72
CA THR A 80 19.42 -1.62 3.72
C THR A 80 20.77 -2.29 3.46
N LEU A 81 21.07 -3.39 4.15
CA LEU A 81 22.31 -4.16 3.94
C LEU A 81 22.44 -4.70 2.52
N MET A 82 21.30 -4.96 1.86
CA MET A 82 21.25 -5.46 0.48
C MET A 82 21.11 -4.37 -0.59
N GLY A 83 21.10 -3.08 -0.19
CA GLY A 83 21.09 -1.92 -1.10
C GLY A 83 19.73 -1.32 -1.40
N ARG A 84 18.69 -1.65 -0.61
CA ARG A 84 17.35 -1.07 -0.72
C ARG A 84 16.94 -0.44 0.61
N ARG A 85 16.93 0.90 0.67
CA ARG A 85 16.62 1.63 1.90
C ARG A 85 15.13 1.68 2.17
N PRO A 86 14.70 1.48 3.43
CA PRO A 86 13.33 1.73 3.83
C PRO A 86 13.01 3.23 3.74
N THR A 87 11.80 3.53 3.33
CA THR A 87 11.25 4.90 3.26
C THR A 87 10.32 5.19 4.41
N ARG A 88 9.70 4.15 5.01
CA ARG A 88 8.74 4.28 6.09
C ARG A 88 8.54 2.94 6.79
N TYR A 89 8.44 3.00 8.12
CA TYR A 89 7.92 1.93 8.97
C TYR A 89 6.58 2.36 9.53
N GLU A 90 5.58 1.51 9.46
CA GLU A 90 4.22 1.84 9.88
C GLU A 90 3.62 0.73 10.72
N LEU A 91 3.10 1.07 11.90
CA LEU A 91 2.25 0.22 12.72
C LEU A 91 0.80 0.63 12.55
N TYR A 92 -0.07 -0.30 12.17
CA TYR A 92 -1.48 -0.05 11.90
C TYR A 92 -2.35 -1.25 12.35
N LEU A 93 -3.67 -1.19 12.11
CA LEU A 93 -4.63 -2.18 12.58
C LEU A 93 -4.26 -3.65 12.20
N TRP A 94 -3.66 -3.85 11.03
CA TRP A 94 -3.33 -5.19 10.53
C TRP A 94 -1.91 -5.66 10.89
N GLY A 95 -1.21 -4.93 11.75
CA GLY A 95 0.16 -5.23 12.17
C GLY A 95 1.16 -4.16 11.78
N GLY A 96 2.28 -4.55 11.18
CA GLY A 96 3.33 -3.67 10.69
C GLY A 96 3.42 -3.66 9.16
N ARG A 97 4.09 -2.65 8.62
CA ARG A 97 4.47 -2.57 7.21
C ARG A 97 5.74 -1.76 7.03
N THR A 98 6.70 -2.31 6.30
CA THR A 98 7.90 -1.60 5.86
C THR A 98 7.79 -1.25 4.39
N SER A 99 7.86 0.05 4.07
CA SER A 99 7.90 0.54 2.70
C SER A 99 9.33 0.80 2.27
N PHE A 100 9.66 0.48 1.01
CA PHE A 100 11.00 0.62 0.47
C PHE A 100 11.04 1.56 -0.73
N GLY A 101 12.17 2.25 -0.90
CA GLY A 101 12.48 2.99 -2.11
C GLY A 101 12.86 2.05 -3.27
N SER A 102 13.12 2.65 -4.44
CA SER A 102 13.67 1.94 -5.59
C SER A 102 15.11 1.50 -5.32
N ALA A 103 15.51 0.36 -5.88
CA ALA A 103 16.90 -0.10 -5.88
C ALA A 103 17.36 -0.34 -7.33
N ARG A 104 18.62 0.03 -7.65
CA ARG A 104 19.18 -0.12 -9.01
C ARG A 104 19.39 -1.58 -9.39
N GLU A 105 19.86 -2.41 -8.46
CA GLU A 105 20.17 -3.82 -8.67
C GLU A 105 19.50 -4.66 -7.59
N TRP A 106 18.27 -5.08 -7.85
CA TRP A 106 17.50 -5.89 -6.91
C TRP A 106 17.24 -7.28 -7.50
N THR A 107 17.66 -8.32 -6.79
CA THR A 107 17.55 -9.72 -7.21
C THR A 107 16.48 -10.46 -6.41
N ALA A 108 15.95 -11.53 -6.96
CA ALA A 108 14.99 -12.39 -6.27
C ALA A 108 15.54 -12.95 -4.94
N TRP A 109 16.85 -13.24 -4.87
CA TRP A 109 17.49 -13.67 -3.62
C TRP A 109 17.45 -12.60 -2.54
N LYS A 110 17.62 -11.33 -2.89
CA LYS A 110 17.51 -10.21 -1.96
C LYS A 110 16.07 -10.04 -1.46
N ASP A 111 15.07 -10.23 -2.34
CA ASP A 111 13.66 -10.27 -1.94
C ASP A 111 13.40 -11.42 -0.94
N LEU A 112 13.88 -12.63 -1.24
CA LEU A 112 13.74 -13.78 -0.36
C LEU A 112 14.31 -13.52 1.03
N ALA A 113 15.56 -13.07 1.09
CA ALA A 113 16.24 -12.79 2.35
C ALA A 113 15.55 -11.67 3.15
N THR A 114 15.13 -10.59 2.46
CA THR A 114 14.38 -9.50 3.10
C THR A 114 13.05 -9.99 3.63
N SER A 115 12.28 -10.76 2.85
CA SER A 115 10.98 -11.29 3.29
C SER A 115 11.08 -12.24 4.48
N LEU A 116 12.11 -13.07 4.55
CA LEU A 116 12.28 -14.01 5.67
C LEU A 116 12.87 -13.39 6.94
N SER A 117 13.43 -12.18 6.87
CA SER A 117 14.11 -11.54 8.03
C SER A 117 13.14 -11.19 9.16
N GLY A 118 11.90 -10.77 8.87
CA GLY A 118 10.87 -10.53 9.88
C GLY A 118 10.46 -11.79 10.64
N PRO A 119 9.99 -12.86 9.97
CA PRO A 119 9.71 -14.14 10.59
C PRO A 119 10.89 -14.73 11.38
N ALA A 120 12.12 -14.60 10.85
CA ALA A 120 13.33 -15.05 11.55
C ALA A 120 13.57 -14.27 12.85
N THR A 121 13.28 -12.97 12.87
CA THR A 121 13.38 -12.14 14.07
C THR A 121 12.34 -12.57 15.11
N ASN A 122 11.11 -12.83 14.73
CA ASN A 122 10.11 -13.34 15.66
C ASN A 122 10.49 -14.73 16.20
N LEU A 123 11.05 -15.61 15.37
CA LEU A 123 11.55 -16.91 15.80
C LEU A 123 12.70 -16.77 16.80
N LEU A 124 13.59 -15.81 16.59
CA LEU A 124 14.67 -15.49 17.54
C LEU A 124 14.11 -14.98 18.89
N ILE A 125 13.13 -14.07 18.86
CA ILE A 125 12.48 -13.58 20.08
C ILE A 125 11.77 -14.73 20.82
N TRP A 126 11.09 -15.62 20.11
CA TRP A 126 10.51 -16.83 20.68
C TRP A 126 11.57 -17.69 21.36
N LEU A 127 12.68 -17.98 20.68
CA LEU A 127 13.78 -18.79 21.25
C LEU A 127 14.36 -18.15 22.51
N LEU A 128 14.66 -16.85 22.47
CA LEU A 128 15.19 -16.11 23.63
C LEU A 128 14.19 -16.10 24.78
N GLY A 129 12.90 -15.86 24.49
CA GLY A 129 11.85 -15.90 25.51
C GLY A 129 11.69 -17.28 26.16
N THR A 130 11.82 -18.37 25.38
CA THR A 130 11.81 -19.74 25.87
C THR A 130 13.03 -20.02 26.80
N LEU A 131 14.22 -19.56 26.40
CA LEU A 131 15.42 -19.68 27.24
C LEU A 131 15.29 -18.89 28.55
N VAL A 132 14.72 -17.66 28.47
CA VAL A 132 14.47 -16.87 29.70
C VAL A 132 13.52 -17.62 30.65
N GLN A 133 12.46 -18.24 30.13
CA GLN A 133 11.51 -19.00 30.94
C GLN A 133 12.17 -20.25 31.60
N GLU A 134 13.08 -20.90 30.91
CA GLU A 134 13.77 -22.09 31.41
C GLU A 134 14.81 -21.75 32.46
N PHE A 135 15.62 -20.71 32.26
CA PHE A 135 16.80 -20.45 33.07
C PHE A 135 16.63 -19.31 34.10
N ALA A 136 15.64 -18.39 33.91
CA ALA A 136 15.45 -17.27 34.82
C ALA A 136 14.41 -17.59 35.91
N ARG A 137 14.72 -17.18 37.16
CA ARG A 137 13.72 -17.22 38.24
C ARG A 137 12.80 -16.01 38.19
N LEU A 138 11.70 -16.14 37.46
CA LEU A 138 10.72 -15.09 37.31
C LEU A 138 9.60 -15.20 38.35
N SER A 139 9.08 -14.06 38.80
CA SER A 139 7.79 -14.04 39.51
C SER A 139 6.65 -14.46 38.55
N ILE A 140 5.59 -15.05 39.13
CA ILE A 140 4.46 -15.56 38.33
C ILE A 140 3.88 -14.53 37.33
N PRO A 141 3.62 -13.26 37.68
CA PRO A 141 3.13 -12.27 36.73
C PRO A 141 4.12 -11.97 35.59
N VAL A 142 5.42 -11.90 35.89
CA VAL A 142 6.47 -11.67 34.88
C VAL A 142 6.61 -12.87 33.97
N ALA A 143 6.61 -14.08 34.52
CA ALA A 143 6.66 -15.34 33.77
C ALA A 143 5.48 -15.43 32.79
N PHE A 144 4.29 -15.03 33.23
CA PHE A 144 3.10 -14.99 32.38
C PHE A 144 3.25 -14.00 31.20
N THR A 145 3.76 -12.78 31.46
CA THR A 145 4.05 -11.80 30.41
C THR A 145 5.05 -12.33 29.40
N VAL A 146 6.17 -12.89 29.89
CA VAL A 146 7.21 -13.47 29.03
C VAL A 146 6.65 -14.62 28.20
N TRP A 147 5.88 -15.52 28.81
CA TRP A 147 5.21 -16.62 28.12
C TRP A 147 4.27 -16.11 27.01
N ALA A 148 3.45 -15.12 27.33
CA ALA A 148 2.49 -14.55 26.38
C ALA A 148 3.20 -13.93 25.16
N VAL A 149 4.21 -13.09 25.40
CA VAL A 149 5.00 -12.47 24.32
C VAL A 149 5.74 -13.53 23.49
N THR A 150 6.32 -14.54 24.17
CA THR A 150 7.00 -15.66 23.52
C THR A 150 6.06 -16.42 22.59
N LEU A 151 4.87 -16.79 23.08
CA LEU A 151 3.86 -17.51 22.30
C LEU A 151 3.39 -16.70 21.08
N VAL A 152 3.15 -15.40 21.27
CA VAL A 152 2.74 -14.51 20.16
C VAL A 152 3.84 -14.40 19.11
N ASN A 153 5.12 -14.35 19.51
CA ASN A 153 6.23 -14.32 18.55
C ASN A 153 6.34 -15.62 17.75
N LEU A 154 6.12 -16.79 18.37
CA LEU A 154 6.03 -18.05 17.62
C LEU A 154 4.87 -18.01 16.62
N ALA A 155 3.70 -17.55 17.05
CA ALA A 155 2.53 -17.44 16.18
C ALA A 155 2.79 -16.48 15.00
N LEU A 156 3.39 -15.31 15.25
CA LEU A 156 3.78 -14.35 14.22
C LEU A 156 4.81 -14.93 13.23
N ALA A 157 5.81 -15.65 13.74
CA ALA A 157 6.82 -16.30 12.90
C ALA A 157 6.20 -17.34 11.97
N VAL A 158 5.38 -18.25 12.52
CA VAL A 158 4.72 -19.30 11.76
C VAL A 158 3.73 -18.70 10.76
N PHE A 159 2.89 -17.76 11.20
CA PHE A 159 1.88 -17.14 10.36
C PHE A 159 2.49 -16.37 9.19
N ASN A 160 3.49 -15.52 9.46
CA ASN A 160 4.17 -14.77 8.40
C ASN A 160 5.05 -15.64 7.50
N ALA A 161 5.45 -16.83 7.93
CA ALA A 161 6.16 -17.80 7.08
C ALA A 161 5.22 -18.58 6.14
N LEU A 162 3.89 -18.49 6.29
CA LEU A 162 2.94 -19.19 5.41
C LEU A 162 3.05 -18.68 3.97
N PRO A 163 3.00 -19.59 2.96
CA PRO A 163 3.29 -19.28 1.56
C PRO A 163 2.09 -18.59 0.86
N GLY A 164 1.61 -17.47 1.36
CA GLY A 164 0.45 -16.75 0.81
C GLY A 164 0.55 -15.24 0.94
N LEU A 165 0.24 -14.50 -0.13
CA LEU A 165 0.15 -13.04 -0.06
C LEU A 165 -1.06 -12.63 0.82
N PRO A 166 -0.94 -11.55 1.61
CA PRO A 166 0.17 -10.59 1.66
C PRO A 166 1.26 -10.90 2.70
N LEU A 167 1.36 -12.14 3.17
CA LEU A 167 2.32 -12.57 4.19
C LEU A 167 3.76 -12.61 3.63
N ASP A 168 4.75 -12.51 4.51
CA ASP A 168 6.17 -12.54 4.12
C ASP A 168 6.57 -13.84 3.42
N GLY A 169 6.03 -14.98 3.88
CA GLY A 169 6.23 -16.28 3.24
C GLY A 169 5.64 -16.34 1.82
N GLY A 170 4.60 -15.55 1.54
CA GLY A 170 4.09 -15.38 0.17
C GLY A 170 5.08 -14.62 -0.71
N TYR A 171 5.66 -13.52 -0.23
CA TYR A 171 6.71 -12.81 -0.96
C TYR A 171 7.98 -13.65 -1.10
N ALA A 172 8.34 -14.41 -0.06
CA ALA A 172 9.45 -15.36 -0.11
C ALA A 172 9.23 -16.46 -1.16
N LEU A 173 8.02 -17.05 -1.22
CA LEU A 173 7.63 -18.02 -2.25
C LEU A 173 7.70 -17.39 -3.65
N ALA A 174 7.16 -16.18 -3.82
CA ALA A 174 7.23 -15.46 -5.09
C ALA A 174 8.69 -15.25 -5.53
N ALA A 175 9.56 -14.81 -4.62
CA ALA A 175 10.98 -14.60 -4.87
C ALA A 175 11.69 -15.90 -5.24
N LEU A 176 11.40 -17.01 -4.55
CA LEU A 176 11.96 -18.32 -4.86
C LEU A 176 11.58 -18.80 -6.26
N VAL A 177 10.30 -18.65 -6.65
CA VAL A 177 9.84 -19.01 -8.00
C VAL A 177 10.49 -18.11 -9.05
N VAL A 178 10.65 -16.81 -8.78
CA VAL A 178 11.39 -15.89 -9.68
C VAL A 178 12.85 -16.29 -9.82
N GLN A 179 13.50 -16.70 -8.73
CA GLN A 179 14.89 -17.15 -8.76
C GLN A 179 15.09 -18.35 -9.68
N VAL A 180 14.12 -19.27 -9.72
CA VAL A 180 14.21 -20.49 -10.55
C VAL A 180 13.77 -20.24 -11.99
N THR A 181 12.72 -19.43 -12.19
CA THR A 181 12.06 -19.30 -13.50
C THR A 181 12.41 -18.01 -14.25
N GLY A 182 12.99 -17.01 -13.57
CA GLY A 182 13.18 -15.66 -14.10
C GLY A 182 11.87 -14.88 -14.31
N ASN A 183 10.70 -15.46 -13.98
CA ASN A 183 9.41 -14.90 -14.31
C ASN A 183 8.65 -14.38 -13.07
N ARG A 184 8.62 -13.06 -12.94
CA ARG A 184 7.94 -12.38 -11.80
C ARG A 184 6.44 -12.68 -11.74
N ARG A 185 5.76 -12.80 -12.89
CA ARG A 185 4.33 -13.08 -12.95
C ARG A 185 4.01 -14.48 -12.41
N LEU A 186 4.84 -15.48 -12.76
CA LEU A 186 4.71 -16.83 -12.21
C LEU A 186 4.94 -16.86 -10.70
N GLY A 187 5.94 -16.13 -10.20
CA GLY A 187 6.21 -16.01 -8.77
C GLY A 187 5.01 -15.48 -7.99
N LEU A 188 4.45 -14.36 -8.45
CA LEU A 188 3.26 -13.78 -7.82
C LEU A 188 2.04 -14.71 -7.88
N LYS A 189 1.81 -15.38 -9.03
CA LYS A 189 0.71 -16.36 -9.15
C LYS A 189 0.89 -17.55 -8.22
N ALA A 190 2.11 -18.07 -8.07
CA ALA A 190 2.39 -19.14 -7.12
C ALA A 190 2.06 -18.71 -5.67
N ALA A 191 2.46 -17.50 -5.27
CA ALA A 191 2.13 -16.96 -3.96
C ALA A 191 0.62 -16.69 -3.77
N GLY A 192 -0.09 -16.28 -4.83
CA GLY A 192 -1.55 -16.13 -4.81
C GLY A 192 -2.26 -17.48 -4.60
N TRP A 193 -1.88 -18.52 -5.32
CA TRP A 193 -2.41 -19.87 -5.09
C TRP A 193 -2.04 -20.43 -3.72
N GLY A 194 -0.80 -20.19 -3.27
CA GLY A 194 -0.37 -20.53 -1.92
C GLY A 194 -1.28 -19.91 -0.85
N GLY A 195 -1.65 -18.64 -1.01
CA GLY A 195 -2.59 -17.94 -0.13
C GLY A 195 -3.97 -18.61 -0.09
N LEU A 196 -4.52 -18.99 -1.25
CA LEU A 196 -5.83 -19.71 -1.29
C LEU A 196 -5.75 -21.07 -0.61
N ILE A 197 -4.64 -21.81 -0.76
CA ILE A 197 -4.41 -23.10 -0.08
C ILE A 197 -4.34 -22.87 1.44
N VAL A 198 -3.62 -21.84 1.90
CA VAL A 198 -3.53 -21.49 3.32
C VAL A 198 -4.91 -21.18 3.90
N VAL A 199 -5.72 -20.35 3.23
CA VAL A 199 -7.09 -20.04 3.67
C VAL A 199 -7.95 -21.30 3.70
N GLY A 200 -7.88 -22.14 2.67
CA GLY A 200 -8.59 -23.43 2.64
C GLY A 200 -8.20 -24.33 3.81
N GLY A 201 -6.91 -24.43 4.14
CA GLY A 201 -6.39 -25.18 5.30
C GLY A 201 -6.88 -24.62 6.64
N VAL A 202 -6.85 -23.30 6.82
CA VAL A 202 -7.37 -22.63 8.02
C VAL A 202 -8.86 -22.83 8.17
N MET A 203 -9.64 -22.66 7.09
CA MET A 203 -11.10 -22.93 7.09
C MET A 203 -11.40 -24.40 7.44
N TRP A 204 -10.66 -25.33 6.84
CA TRP A 204 -10.82 -26.74 7.15
C TRP A 204 -10.57 -27.01 8.64
N TRP A 205 -9.45 -26.55 9.18
CA TRP A 205 -9.04 -26.87 10.54
C TRP A 205 -9.92 -26.24 11.62
N TRP A 206 -10.29 -24.95 11.46
CA TRP A 206 -10.98 -24.19 12.49
C TRP A 206 -12.51 -24.19 12.36
N ILE A 207 -13.05 -24.46 11.15
CA ILE A 207 -14.49 -24.39 10.88
C ILE A 207 -15.03 -25.76 10.47
N LEU A 208 -14.57 -26.30 9.34
CA LEU A 208 -15.19 -27.49 8.75
C LEU A 208 -14.93 -28.76 9.55
N ARG A 209 -13.70 -28.97 10.03
CA ARG A 209 -13.36 -30.14 10.82
C ARG A 209 -14.14 -30.24 12.14
N PRO A 210 -14.26 -29.20 13.01
CA PRO A 210 -15.10 -29.24 14.18
C PRO A 210 -16.58 -29.53 13.85
N LEU A 211 -17.08 -28.90 12.79
CA LEU A 211 -18.48 -29.06 12.37
C LEU A 211 -18.76 -30.47 11.83
N VAL A 212 -17.93 -30.96 10.90
CA VAL A 212 -18.16 -32.21 10.17
C VAL A 212 -17.83 -33.46 11.01
N LEU A 213 -16.68 -33.43 11.74
CA LEU A 213 -16.21 -34.62 12.46
C LEU A 213 -16.74 -34.69 13.91
N TYR A 214 -17.05 -33.56 14.53
CA TYR A 214 -17.45 -33.54 15.95
C TYR A 214 -18.82 -32.94 16.19
N GLY A 215 -19.56 -32.50 15.16
CA GLY A 215 -20.86 -31.83 15.30
C GLY A 215 -20.83 -30.55 16.13
N ARG A 216 -19.63 -29.97 16.33
CA ARG A 216 -19.43 -28.79 17.14
C ARG A 216 -19.47 -27.51 16.28
N GLN A 217 -20.31 -26.56 16.67
CA GLN A 217 -20.32 -25.25 16.02
C GLN A 217 -19.02 -24.48 16.35
N PRO A 218 -18.38 -23.85 15.34
CA PRO A 218 -17.22 -22.99 15.59
C PRO A 218 -17.62 -21.79 16.46
N GLY A 219 -16.77 -21.45 17.42
CA GLY A 219 -17.00 -20.29 18.28
C GLY A 219 -16.98 -18.98 17.45
N ALA A 220 -17.77 -17.98 17.89
CA ALA A 220 -17.85 -16.69 17.20
C ALA A 220 -16.48 -16.03 17.02
N PHE A 221 -15.58 -16.14 18.01
CA PHE A 221 -14.21 -15.61 17.92
C PHE A 221 -13.43 -16.26 16.78
N ASN A 222 -13.50 -17.60 16.63
CA ASN A 222 -12.81 -18.31 15.56
C ASN A 222 -13.35 -17.91 14.18
N LEU A 223 -14.67 -17.71 14.06
CA LEU A 223 -15.30 -17.23 12.82
C LEU A 223 -14.80 -15.84 12.44
N ILE A 224 -14.81 -14.90 13.39
CA ILE A 224 -14.33 -13.52 13.16
C ILE A 224 -12.86 -13.53 12.72
N LEU A 225 -12.01 -14.29 13.41
CA LEU A 225 -10.60 -14.38 13.09
C LEU A 225 -10.34 -14.98 11.70
N VAL A 226 -11.01 -16.08 11.38
CA VAL A 226 -10.88 -16.74 10.05
C VAL A 226 -11.37 -15.82 8.94
N VAL A 227 -12.49 -15.12 9.14
CA VAL A 227 -13.02 -14.17 8.15
C VAL A 227 -12.08 -13.00 7.98
N MET A 228 -11.62 -12.40 9.06
CA MET A 228 -10.76 -11.21 9.04
C MET A 228 -9.42 -11.50 8.37
N VAL A 229 -8.73 -12.57 8.75
CA VAL A 229 -7.45 -12.98 8.19
C VAL A 229 -7.63 -13.54 6.79
N GLY A 230 -8.60 -14.42 6.59
CA GLY A 230 -8.91 -15.04 5.31
C GLY A 230 -9.27 -14.01 4.24
N TRP A 231 -10.05 -12.98 4.58
CA TRP A 231 -10.39 -11.89 3.65
C TRP A 231 -9.17 -11.18 3.10
N SER A 232 -8.22 -10.83 3.95
CA SER A 232 -6.97 -10.16 3.56
C SER A 232 -6.17 -11.01 2.55
N ILE A 233 -6.03 -12.32 2.83
CA ILE A 233 -5.30 -13.25 1.96
C ILE A 233 -6.05 -13.49 0.66
N VAL A 234 -7.37 -13.70 0.72
CA VAL A 234 -8.21 -13.91 -0.48
C VAL A 234 -8.18 -12.66 -1.37
N ALA A 235 -8.35 -11.46 -0.80
CA ALA A 235 -8.34 -10.22 -1.57
C ALA A 235 -6.99 -10.02 -2.31
N SER A 236 -5.87 -10.26 -1.63
CA SER A 236 -4.54 -10.17 -2.24
C SER A 236 -4.31 -11.25 -3.30
N SER A 237 -4.72 -12.49 -3.03
CA SER A 237 -4.63 -13.60 -3.98
C SER A 237 -5.48 -13.35 -5.22
N TRP A 238 -6.72 -12.86 -5.02
CA TRP A 238 -7.66 -12.55 -6.09
C TRP A 238 -7.10 -11.50 -7.04
N GLN A 239 -6.49 -10.45 -6.48
CA GLN A 239 -5.86 -9.38 -7.26
C GLN A 239 -4.69 -9.90 -8.11
N VAL A 240 -3.82 -10.73 -7.52
CA VAL A 240 -2.62 -11.26 -8.20
C VAL A 240 -2.95 -12.33 -9.23
N LEU A 241 -3.94 -13.18 -8.95
CA LEU A 241 -4.40 -14.22 -9.88
C LEU A 241 -5.28 -13.67 -11.01
N GLU A 242 -5.61 -12.37 -10.96
CA GLU A 242 -6.44 -11.71 -11.98
C GLU A 242 -7.85 -12.36 -12.10
N LEU A 243 -8.35 -12.93 -11.00
CA LEU A 243 -9.65 -13.62 -10.98
C LEU A 243 -10.83 -12.61 -11.02
N GLY A 244 -10.55 -11.32 -10.73
CA GLY A 244 -11.51 -10.22 -10.90
C GLY A 244 -11.45 -9.68 -12.34
N GLY A 245 -12.62 -9.34 -12.91
CA GLY A 245 -12.73 -8.82 -14.28
C GLY A 245 -11.96 -7.53 -14.59
N GLY A 246 -11.42 -6.85 -13.56
CA GLY A 246 -10.66 -5.60 -13.73
C GLY A 246 -9.38 -5.74 -14.56
N ALA A 247 -8.62 -6.83 -14.38
CA ALA A 247 -7.40 -7.06 -15.16
C ALA A 247 -7.72 -7.44 -16.64
N ARG A 248 -8.82 -8.14 -16.88
CA ARG A 248 -9.31 -8.39 -18.24
C ARG A 248 -9.84 -7.12 -18.93
N ALA A 249 -10.49 -6.25 -18.18
CA ALA A 249 -10.91 -4.93 -18.69
C ALA A 249 -9.68 -4.05 -18.97
N ALA A 250 -8.69 -4.04 -18.06
CA ALA A 250 -7.44 -3.31 -18.26
C ALA A 250 -6.64 -3.85 -19.47
N SER A 251 -6.61 -5.16 -19.70
CA SER A 251 -5.90 -5.74 -20.85
C SER A 251 -6.51 -5.39 -22.22
N LYS A 252 -7.79 -5.00 -22.23
CA LYS A 252 -8.52 -4.56 -23.42
C LYS A 252 -8.57 -3.04 -23.57
N LEU A 253 -8.03 -2.30 -22.60
CA LEU A 253 -8.04 -0.86 -22.63
C LEU A 253 -7.15 -0.37 -23.77
N ASP A 254 -7.71 0.46 -24.65
CA ASP A 254 -6.96 1.26 -25.61
C ASP A 254 -7.31 2.74 -25.36
N LEU A 255 -6.31 3.51 -24.93
CA LEU A 255 -6.48 4.92 -24.62
C LEU A 255 -6.74 5.77 -25.86
N ARG A 256 -6.38 5.26 -27.07
CA ARG A 256 -6.69 5.93 -28.33
C ARG A 256 -8.20 6.05 -28.57
N GLU A 257 -8.96 5.01 -28.20
CA GLU A 257 -10.43 5.01 -28.34
C GLU A 257 -11.10 6.00 -27.39
N LEU A 258 -10.44 6.33 -26.27
CA LEU A 258 -10.95 7.28 -25.27
C LEU A 258 -10.38 8.68 -25.47
N SER A 259 -9.45 8.86 -26.40
CA SER A 259 -8.74 10.11 -26.62
C SER A 259 -9.66 11.18 -27.19
N ARG A 260 -9.45 12.40 -26.72
CA ARG A 260 -10.08 13.61 -27.26
C ARG A 260 -9.04 14.43 -28.01
N PRO A 261 -9.47 15.21 -29.01
CA PRO A 261 -8.57 16.04 -29.79
C PRO A 261 -7.90 17.10 -28.91
N VAL A 262 -6.63 17.34 -29.16
CA VAL A 262 -5.82 18.38 -28.52
C VAL A 262 -5.41 19.40 -29.60
N HIS A 263 -5.24 20.65 -29.18
CA HIS A 263 -4.70 21.70 -30.04
C HIS A 263 -3.35 22.15 -29.45
N VAL A 264 -2.36 22.37 -30.31
CA VAL A 264 -1.01 22.76 -29.88
C VAL A 264 -0.81 24.24 -30.24
N VAL A 265 -0.35 25.02 -29.24
CA VAL A 265 -0.08 26.46 -29.40
C VAL A 265 1.31 26.80 -28.82
N GLY A 266 1.86 27.90 -29.30
CA GLY A 266 3.08 28.46 -28.67
C GLY A 266 2.75 29.26 -27.39
N PRO A 267 3.75 29.52 -26.54
CA PRO A 267 3.57 30.28 -25.30
C PRO A 267 3.08 31.72 -25.52
N ASP A 268 3.40 32.33 -26.66
CA ASP A 268 3.02 33.69 -27.02
C ASP A 268 1.62 33.78 -27.68
N THR A 269 0.91 32.67 -27.87
CA THR A 269 -0.44 32.65 -28.43
C THR A 269 -1.40 33.42 -27.54
N SER A 270 -2.23 34.26 -28.12
CA SER A 270 -3.19 35.06 -27.34
C SER A 270 -4.27 34.20 -26.68
N LEU A 271 -4.75 34.63 -25.54
CA LEU A 271 -5.82 33.94 -24.82
C LEU A 271 -7.11 33.85 -25.65
N SER A 272 -7.39 34.83 -26.49
CA SER A 272 -8.56 34.79 -27.38
C SER A 272 -8.50 33.65 -28.39
N GLN A 273 -7.34 33.37 -28.99
CA GLN A 273 -7.14 32.24 -29.91
C GLN A 273 -7.22 30.90 -29.16
N THR A 274 -6.71 30.86 -27.93
CA THR A 274 -6.82 29.65 -27.08
C THR A 274 -8.27 29.34 -26.73
N ARG A 275 -9.08 30.35 -26.41
CA ARG A 275 -10.52 30.19 -26.16
C ARG A 275 -11.28 29.73 -27.42
N GLU A 276 -10.95 30.29 -28.57
CA GLU A 276 -11.57 29.90 -29.84
C GLU A 276 -11.29 28.43 -30.17
N ALA A 277 -10.05 27.95 -29.90
CA ALA A 277 -9.70 26.54 -30.05
C ALA A 277 -10.51 25.63 -29.11
N LEU A 278 -10.69 26.02 -27.85
CA LEU A 278 -11.53 25.26 -26.90
C LEU A 278 -13.01 25.29 -27.28
N ALA A 279 -13.54 26.44 -27.71
CA ALA A 279 -14.93 26.59 -28.20
C ALA A 279 -15.17 25.77 -29.47
N GLY A 280 -14.14 25.55 -30.31
CA GLY A 280 -14.19 24.75 -31.53
C GLY A 280 -14.22 23.22 -31.30
N GLY A 281 -14.40 22.75 -30.06
CA GLY A 281 -14.52 21.32 -29.70
C GLY A 281 -13.21 20.65 -29.31
N THR A 282 -12.14 21.39 -29.17
CA THR A 282 -10.87 20.88 -28.60
C THR A 282 -11.03 20.69 -27.10
N ALA A 283 -10.65 19.53 -26.61
CA ALA A 283 -10.79 19.21 -25.18
C ALA A 283 -9.68 19.83 -24.33
N LEU A 284 -8.49 19.97 -24.91
CA LEU A 284 -7.28 20.44 -24.21
C LEU A 284 -6.36 21.18 -25.18
N VAL A 285 -5.88 22.34 -24.79
CA VAL A 285 -4.85 23.09 -25.51
C VAL A 285 -3.51 22.83 -24.81
N LEU A 286 -2.53 22.35 -25.57
CA LEU A 286 -1.16 22.10 -25.09
C LEU A 286 -0.27 23.27 -25.49
N VAL A 287 0.46 23.81 -24.53
CA VAL A 287 1.41 24.91 -24.75
C VAL A 287 2.80 24.32 -24.90
N ILE A 288 3.42 24.50 -26.07
CA ILE A 288 4.72 23.93 -26.41
C ILE A 288 5.66 25.06 -26.81
N ASP A 289 6.86 25.08 -26.20
CA ASP A 289 7.95 25.97 -26.56
C ASP A 289 9.05 25.14 -27.26
N GLY A 290 9.18 25.32 -28.57
CA GLY A 290 10.09 24.48 -29.37
C GLY A 290 9.69 22.99 -29.31
N THR A 291 10.41 22.20 -28.54
CA THR A 291 10.12 20.75 -28.30
C THR A 291 9.69 20.44 -26.87
N GLU A 292 9.61 21.45 -26.02
CA GLU A 292 9.30 21.29 -24.60
C GLU A 292 7.81 21.56 -24.33
N LEU A 293 7.14 20.64 -23.66
CA LEU A 293 5.77 20.81 -23.20
C LEU A 293 5.77 21.68 -21.93
N VAL A 294 5.35 22.93 -22.07
CA VAL A 294 5.28 23.92 -20.99
C VAL A 294 4.09 23.65 -20.07
N GLY A 295 2.92 23.36 -20.64
CA GLY A 295 1.72 23.13 -19.85
C GLY A 295 0.48 22.84 -20.70
N ALA A 296 -0.67 22.87 -20.06
CA ALA A 296 -1.96 22.64 -20.71
C ALA A 296 -3.02 23.63 -20.19
N ILE A 297 -4.02 23.87 -21.03
CA ILE A 297 -5.16 24.73 -20.73
C ILE A 297 -6.43 23.96 -21.11
N ASP A 298 -7.35 23.81 -20.16
CA ASP A 298 -8.71 23.34 -20.40
C ASP A 298 -9.73 24.40 -19.98
N ALA A 299 -11.00 24.20 -20.32
CA ALA A 299 -12.05 25.17 -19.98
C ALA A 299 -12.16 25.40 -18.46
N ALA A 300 -11.99 24.34 -17.67
CA ALA A 300 -12.07 24.41 -16.21
C ALA A 300 -10.91 25.23 -15.61
N SER A 301 -9.69 25.12 -16.15
CA SER A 301 -8.55 25.93 -15.67
C SER A 301 -8.71 27.42 -16.00
N LEU A 302 -9.38 27.76 -17.11
CA LEU A 302 -9.73 29.14 -17.42
C LEU A 302 -10.79 29.70 -16.47
N ASP A 303 -11.77 28.90 -16.10
CA ASP A 303 -12.82 29.30 -15.13
C ASP A 303 -12.22 29.52 -13.73
N GLU A 304 -11.29 28.67 -13.29
CA GLU A 304 -10.61 28.81 -11.98
C GLU A 304 -9.78 30.11 -11.87
N VAL A 305 -9.23 30.59 -12.97
CA VAL A 305 -8.45 31.83 -13.00
C VAL A 305 -9.37 33.07 -13.24
N GLY A 306 -10.69 32.86 -13.32
CA GLY A 306 -11.67 33.95 -13.63
C GLY A 306 -11.59 34.45 -15.07
N LEU A 307 -11.03 33.65 -15.95
CA LEU A 307 -10.87 33.94 -17.38
C LEU A 307 -11.76 33.05 -18.26
N GLY A 308 -12.77 32.34 -17.68
CA GLY A 308 -13.75 31.52 -18.39
C GLY A 308 -14.84 32.34 -19.10
N ASP A 309 -15.79 31.62 -19.73
CA ASP A 309 -16.93 32.24 -20.51
C ASP A 309 -17.87 33.11 -19.65
N THR A 310 -17.82 32.98 -18.32
CA THR A 310 -18.59 33.78 -17.36
C THR A 310 -17.92 35.10 -16.96
N ALA A 311 -16.68 35.31 -17.39
CA ALA A 311 -16.03 36.62 -17.21
C ALA A 311 -16.83 37.68 -17.99
N ASP A 312 -17.33 38.70 -17.28
CA ASP A 312 -18.11 39.80 -17.80
C ASP A 312 -17.38 40.42 -18.99
N THR A 313 -17.85 40.15 -20.20
CA THR A 313 -17.25 40.56 -21.49
C THR A 313 -17.37 42.05 -21.76
N THR A 314 -17.75 42.84 -20.75
CA THR A 314 -17.95 44.30 -20.90
C THR A 314 -16.66 45.10 -20.93
N ASP A 315 -15.49 44.49 -20.61
CA ASP A 315 -14.20 45.17 -20.71
C ASP A 315 -13.18 44.37 -21.53
N PRO A 316 -13.15 44.54 -22.87
CA PRO A 316 -12.18 43.85 -23.74
C PRO A 316 -10.71 44.22 -23.44
N THR A 317 -10.47 45.23 -22.63
CA THR A 317 -9.09 45.67 -22.28
C THR A 317 -8.47 44.85 -21.17
N SER A 318 -9.26 44.12 -20.37
CA SER A 318 -8.77 43.33 -19.23
C SER A 318 -8.03 42.04 -19.64
N VAL A 319 -8.22 41.57 -20.88
CA VAL A 319 -7.61 40.31 -21.39
C VAL A 319 -6.60 40.56 -22.51
N ALA A 320 -6.53 41.82 -23.00
CA ALA A 320 -5.57 42.21 -24.03
C ALA A 320 -4.13 42.15 -23.50
N GLY A 321 -3.37 41.18 -24.02
CA GLY A 321 -1.96 40.98 -23.65
C GLY A 321 -1.66 39.72 -22.83
N VAL A 322 -2.69 38.98 -22.38
CA VAL A 322 -2.47 37.68 -21.70
C VAL A 322 -2.20 36.58 -22.74
N THR A 323 -1.14 35.83 -22.53
CA THR A 323 -0.72 34.74 -23.42
C THR A 323 -0.97 33.36 -22.84
N ALA A 324 -1.00 32.34 -23.68
CA ALA A 324 -1.20 30.94 -23.28
C ALA A 324 -0.13 30.47 -22.27
N GLY A 325 1.10 30.91 -22.43
CA GLY A 325 2.19 30.57 -21.53
C GLY A 325 2.03 31.11 -20.10
N GLN A 326 1.28 32.23 -19.93
CA GLN A 326 1.03 32.83 -18.62
C GLN A 326 -0.11 32.17 -17.84
N VAL A 327 -1.04 31.49 -18.53
CA VAL A 327 -2.24 30.88 -17.93
C VAL A 327 -2.24 29.35 -17.95
N CYS A 328 -1.26 28.72 -18.62
CA CYS A 328 -1.18 27.27 -18.66
C CYS A 328 -0.83 26.66 -17.31
N THR A 329 -1.43 25.54 -17.00
CA THR A 329 -1.09 24.72 -15.84
C THR A 329 0.02 23.76 -16.25
N VAL A 330 1.09 23.70 -15.44
CA VAL A 330 2.22 22.81 -15.69
C VAL A 330 1.73 21.34 -15.61
N LEU A 331 2.03 20.58 -16.65
CA LEU A 331 1.72 19.15 -16.72
C LEU A 331 2.85 18.34 -16.07
N PRO A 332 2.57 17.58 -14.98
CA PRO A 332 3.55 16.67 -14.43
C PRO A 332 3.95 15.57 -15.42
N ALA A 333 5.17 15.06 -15.36
CA ALA A 333 5.63 13.96 -16.22
C ALA A 333 4.73 12.70 -16.13
N ALA A 334 4.09 12.46 -14.98
CA ALA A 334 3.13 11.37 -14.80
C ALA A 334 1.82 11.57 -15.59
N ALA A 335 1.53 12.77 -16.09
CA ALA A 335 0.37 13.09 -16.91
C ALA A 335 0.65 12.95 -18.44
N VAL A 336 1.82 12.43 -18.81
CA VAL A 336 2.17 12.14 -20.20
C VAL A 336 2.54 10.66 -20.30
N THR A 337 2.03 9.95 -21.33
CA THR A 337 2.31 8.53 -21.49
C THR A 337 2.51 8.14 -22.95
N THR A 338 3.41 7.19 -23.16
CA THR A 338 3.56 6.44 -24.41
C THR A 338 2.91 5.04 -24.34
N GLU A 339 2.38 4.69 -23.15
CA GLU A 339 1.75 3.40 -22.89
C GLU A 339 0.26 3.51 -23.22
N LEU A 340 -0.14 3.12 -24.43
CA LEU A 340 -1.46 3.41 -24.98
C LEU A 340 -2.45 2.26 -24.79
N THR A 341 -1.96 1.03 -24.56
CA THR A 341 -2.83 -0.16 -24.52
C THR A 341 -2.57 -1.06 -23.30
N GLY A 342 -3.56 -1.82 -22.90
CA GLY A 342 -3.45 -2.88 -21.91
C GLY A 342 -3.21 -2.39 -20.48
N GLN A 343 -2.57 -3.23 -19.67
CA GLN A 343 -2.34 -2.97 -18.25
C GLN A 343 -1.43 -1.74 -18.04
N ALA A 344 -0.44 -1.53 -18.90
CA ALA A 344 0.46 -0.38 -18.82
C ALA A 344 -0.33 0.95 -18.98
N ALA A 345 -1.28 0.99 -19.92
CA ALA A 345 -2.18 2.13 -20.11
C ALA A 345 -3.08 2.38 -18.89
N ALA A 346 -3.61 1.31 -18.28
CA ALA A 346 -4.41 1.42 -17.06
C ALA A 346 -3.58 1.96 -15.87
N ASP A 347 -2.34 1.51 -15.73
CA ASP A 347 -1.43 1.99 -14.69
C ASP A 347 -1.00 3.44 -14.94
N ALA A 348 -0.79 3.85 -16.19
CA ALA A 348 -0.53 5.24 -16.56
C ALA A 348 -1.74 6.14 -16.23
N MET A 349 -2.95 5.71 -16.54
CA MET A 349 -4.19 6.41 -16.18
C MET A 349 -4.33 6.59 -14.66
N LYS A 350 -4.01 5.53 -13.89
CA LYS A 350 -4.06 5.60 -12.43
C LYS A 350 -3.05 6.59 -11.86
N ARG A 351 -1.81 6.60 -12.36
CA ARG A 351 -0.78 7.57 -11.93
C ARG A 351 -1.17 9.00 -12.28
N ALA A 352 -1.69 9.21 -13.50
CA ALA A 352 -2.10 10.54 -13.95
C ALA A 352 -3.26 11.09 -13.11
N ARG A 353 -4.22 10.25 -12.72
CA ARG A 353 -5.38 10.64 -11.91
C ARG A 353 -5.02 11.27 -10.56
N GLU A 354 -3.87 10.92 -9.99
CA GLU A 354 -3.40 11.46 -8.71
C GLU A 354 -2.83 12.88 -8.84
N VAL A 355 -2.47 13.31 -10.05
CA VAL A 355 -1.68 14.54 -10.27
C VAL A 355 -2.24 15.48 -11.35
N SER A 356 -3.17 15.02 -12.19
CA SER A 356 -3.71 15.81 -13.31
C SER A 356 -5.11 15.38 -13.71
N ARG A 357 -5.91 16.34 -14.19
CA ARG A 357 -7.22 16.09 -14.80
C ARG A 357 -7.12 15.42 -16.17
N TRP A 358 -5.96 15.49 -16.83
CA TRP A 358 -5.74 14.99 -18.18
C TRP A 358 -4.50 14.09 -18.24
N LEU A 359 -4.59 13.05 -19.05
CA LEU A 359 -3.46 12.21 -19.46
C LEU A 359 -3.21 12.45 -20.95
N VAL A 360 -2.06 13.02 -21.27
CA VAL A 360 -1.63 13.31 -22.64
C VAL A 360 -1.01 12.06 -23.25
N LEU A 361 -1.45 11.71 -24.44
CA LEU A 361 -1.01 10.53 -25.17
C LEU A 361 0.03 10.90 -26.24
N VAL A 362 1.16 10.18 -26.21
CA VAL A 362 2.21 10.30 -27.21
C VAL A 362 2.30 8.97 -27.96
N ASP A 363 2.03 8.98 -29.25
CA ASP A 363 2.14 7.81 -30.14
C ASP A 363 3.27 8.02 -31.14
N SER A 364 4.24 7.11 -31.12
CA SER A 364 5.38 7.15 -32.05
C SER A 364 6.11 8.50 -32.07
N GLY A 365 6.20 9.16 -30.90
CA GLY A 365 6.87 10.46 -30.75
C GLY A 365 6.00 11.67 -31.14
N THR A 366 4.73 11.47 -31.50
CA THR A 366 3.80 12.53 -31.82
C THR A 366 2.67 12.59 -30.79
N LEU A 367 2.17 13.80 -30.50
CA LEU A 367 0.99 13.98 -29.65
C LEU A 367 -0.24 13.48 -30.38
N SER A 368 -0.91 12.46 -29.82
CA SER A 368 -2.08 11.82 -30.46
C SER A 368 -3.41 12.22 -29.85
N GLY A 369 -3.43 12.81 -28.66
CA GLY A 369 -4.63 13.23 -27.98
C GLY A 369 -4.49 13.32 -26.48
N ALA A 370 -5.58 13.53 -25.76
CA ALA A 370 -5.63 13.50 -24.31
C ALA A 370 -6.88 12.77 -23.80
N VAL A 371 -6.76 12.09 -22.66
CA VAL A 371 -7.85 11.37 -22.01
C VAL A 371 -8.14 11.99 -20.65
N PRO A 372 -9.42 12.31 -20.32
CA PRO A 372 -9.77 12.82 -19.00
C PRO A 372 -9.55 11.72 -17.94
N THR A 373 -8.82 12.04 -16.88
CA THR A 373 -8.50 11.08 -15.79
C THR A 373 -9.65 10.88 -14.81
N GLY A 374 -10.66 11.77 -14.82
CA GLY A 374 -11.73 11.82 -13.83
C GLY A 374 -11.27 12.31 -12.45
N ALA A 375 -10.09 12.93 -12.35
CA ALA A 375 -9.68 13.69 -11.16
C ALA A 375 -10.59 14.94 -11.03
N ARG A 376 -11.01 15.25 -9.79
CA ARG A 376 -11.80 16.46 -9.46
C ARG A 376 -10.88 17.60 -9.13
#